data_227089a83dcca95590a9dbef022286dc
#
_entry.id   227089a83dcca95590a9dbef022286dc
#
_cell.length_a   1.000
_cell.length_b   1.000
_cell.length_c   1.000
_cell.angle_alpha   90.00
_cell.angle_beta   90.00
_cell.angle_gamma   90.00
#
_symmetry.space_group_name_H-M   'P 1'
#
loop_
_entity.id
_entity.type
_entity.pdbx_description
1 polymer ?
#
loop_
_entity_poly.entity_id
_entity_poly.type
_entity_poly.pdbx_seq_one_letter_code
_entity_poly.pdbx_strand_id
1 'polypeptide(L)'
;MFDFQEELRKLPDQPGVYIMHDKTDAIIYIGKAVSLRKRVRQYFQPSHDEGIKKKQMVEHIARFEYIITDSELEALVLECNLIKEHTPKYNTMLRDDKTYPYIRVTVQEDFPRVLFSRQVKKDKSRYFGPYTSAGAVKDTIELINKLYKLRTCSRKLPRDIGLDRACLNYHIHQCGAPCQGYVDKEKIGRAHV
;
A
#
# COMPACT_ATOMS: atom_id res chain seq x y z
N MET A 1 -27.16 22.87 11.51
CA MET A 1 -26.49 22.06 12.53
C MET A 1 -26.44 20.63 12.00
N PHE A 2 -25.31 19.93 11.99
CA PHE A 2 -25.20 18.57 11.45
C PHE A 2 -25.89 17.58 12.41
N ASP A 3 -26.94 16.90 11.93
CA ASP A 3 -27.63 15.88 12.72
C ASP A 3 -27.00 14.50 12.51
N PHE A 4 -26.16 14.10 13.46
CA PHE A 4 -25.48 12.82 13.42
C PHE A 4 -26.43 11.62 13.36
N GLN A 5 -27.56 11.69 14.07
CA GLN A 5 -28.50 10.57 14.14
C GLN A 5 -29.20 10.36 12.80
N GLU A 6 -29.60 11.43 12.15
CA GLU A 6 -30.20 11.38 10.82
C GLU A 6 -29.20 10.91 9.77
N GLU A 7 -27.99 11.48 9.76
CA GLU A 7 -26.95 11.11 8.77
C GLU A 7 -26.45 9.67 8.95
N LEU A 8 -26.35 9.18 10.19
CA LEU A 8 -26.02 7.77 10.44
C LEU A 8 -27.09 6.80 9.94
N ARG A 9 -28.36 7.22 9.87
CA ARG A 9 -29.46 6.39 9.32
C ARG A 9 -29.38 6.29 7.79
N LYS A 10 -28.94 7.35 7.11
CA LYS A 10 -28.81 7.43 5.64
C LYS A 10 -27.63 6.63 5.10
N LEU A 11 -26.66 6.23 5.95
CA LEU A 11 -25.47 5.50 5.51
C LEU A 11 -25.83 4.20 4.79
N PRO A 12 -25.29 3.97 3.57
CA PRO A 12 -25.50 2.75 2.81
C PRO A 12 -24.70 1.57 3.39
N ASP A 13 -25.19 0.34 3.14
CA ASP A 13 -24.45 -0.88 3.46
C ASP A 13 -23.60 -1.32 2.24
N GLN A 14 -22.73 -0.43 1.80
CA GLN A 14 -21.87 -0.56 0.62
C GLN A 14 -20.44 -0.20 0.96
N PRO A 15 -19.45 -0.68 0.18
CA PRO A 15 -18.07 -0.28 0.34
C PRO A 15 -17.88 1.19 -0.01
N GLY A 16 -16.88 1.81 0.60
CA GLY A 16 -16.56 3.20 0.33
C GLY A 16 -15.57 3.81 1.29
N VAL A 17 -15.37 5.11 1.15
CA VAL A 17 -14.49 5.93 2.00
C VAL A 17 -15.34 6.92 2.77
N TYR A 18 -15.04 7.11 4.05
CA TYR A 18 -15.64 8.13 4.91
C TYR A 18 -14.58 9.14 5.32
N ILE A 19 -14.99 10.40 5.40
CA ILE A 19 -14.14 11.56 5.66
C ILE A 19 -14.73 12.29 6.86
N MET A 20 -13.94 12.51 7.89
CA MET A 20 -14.37 13.16 9.12
C MET A 20 -13.77 14.56 9.23
N HIS A 21 -14.62 15.52 9.58
CA HIS A 21 -14.28 16.93 9.67
C HIS A 21 -14.44 17.44 11.10
N ASP A 22 -13.62 18.39 11.48
CA ASP A 22 -13.77 19.11 12.73
C ASP A 22 -14.71 20.33 12.60
N LYS A 23 -14.81 21.12 13.69
CA LYS A 23 -15.64 22.33 13.75
C LYS A 23 -15.20 23.45 12.79
N THR A 24 -13.97 23.39 12.30
CA THR A 24 -13.43 24.36 11.33
C THR A 24 -13.56 23.88 9.89
N ASP A 25 -14.23 22.74 9.69
CA ASP A 25 -14.36 22.03 8.41
C ASP A 25 -13.05 21.43 7.88
N ALA A 26 -12.03 21.36 8.71
CA ALA A 26 -10.78 20.69 8.35
C ALA A 26 -10.96 19.17 8.36
N ILE A 27 -10.42 18.49 7.34
CA ILE A 27 -10.39 17.03 7.29
C ILE A 27 -9.41 16.51 8.35
N ILE A 28 -9.94 15.79 9.35
CA ILE A 28 -9.16 15.27 10.46
C ILE A 28 -8.85 13.77 10.35
N TYR A 29 -9.70 13.02 9.64
CA TYR A 29 -9.53 11.59 9.44
C TYR A 29 -10.23 11.11 8.15
N ILE A 30 -9.60 10.18 7.46
CA ILE A 30 -10.14 9.48 6.29
C ILE A 30 -10.00 7.98 6.53
N GLY A 31 -11.04 7.20 6.22
CA GLY A 31 -10.98 5.76 6.38
C GLY A 31 -11.85 5.02 5.37
N LYS A 32 -11.45 3.80 4.98
CA LYS A 32 -12.25 2.90 4.14
C LYS A 32 -13.15 2.01 4.96
N ALA A 33 -14.20 1.53 4.32
CA ALA A 33 -15.13 0.54 4.88
C ALA A 33 -15.59 -0.45 3.81
N VAL A 34 -15.79 -1.70 4.20
CA VAL A 34 -16.55 -2.69 3.40
C VAL A 34 -18.05 -2.39 3.50
N SER A 35 -18.48 -1.87 4.64
CA SER A 35 -19.82 -1.38 4.92
C SER A 35 -19.71 -0.04 5.63
N LEU A 36 -20.01 1.05 4.92
CA LEU A 36 -20.00 2.41 5.46
C LEU A 36 -20.91 2.51 6.69
N ARG A 37 -22.12 1.94 6.62
CA ARG A 37 -23.09 1.93 7.73
C ARG A 37 -22.52 1.31 9.00
N LYS A 38 -21.94 0.13 8.92
CA LYS A 38 -21.39 -0.60 10.07
C LYS A 38 -20.18 0.14 10.63
N ARG A 39 -19.27 0.55 9.75
CA ARG A 39 -17.99 1.13 10.16
C ARG A 39 -18.12 2.51 10.79
N VAL A 40 -18.90 3.41 10.18
CA VAL A 40 -19.06 4.76 10.70
C VAL A 40 -19.82 4.77 12.02
N ARG A 41 -20.86 3.94 12.14
CA ARG A 41 -21.61 3.81 13.41
C ARG A 41 -20.74 3.36 14.58
N GLN A 42 -19.73 2.53 14.37
CA GLN A 42 -18.82 2.06 15.42
C GLN A 42 -18.07 3.19 16.13
N TYR A 43 -17.86 4.34 15.49
CA TYR A 43 -17.21 5.49 16.12
C TYR A 43 -18.12 6.19 17.14
N PHE A 44 -19.42 6.07 17.00
CA PHE A 44 -20.41 6.76 17.83
C PHE A 44 -21.13 5.81 18.81
N GLN A 45 -20.72 4.55 18.88
CA GLN A 45 -21.20 3.59 19.86
C GLN A 45 -20.26 3.55 21.07
N PRO A 46 -20.79 3.44 22.30
CA PRO A 46 -19.96 3.26 23.50
C PRO A 46 -19.17 1.96 23.38
N SER A 47 -17.85 2.03 23.43
CA SER A 47 -17.00 0.85 23.52
C SER A 47 -15.98 1.02 24.65
N HIS A 48 -15.74 -0.06 25.42
CA HIS A 48 -14.88 -0.05 26.60
C HIS A 48 -13.38 -0.07 26.25
N ASP A 49 -13.01 -0.43 25.00
CA ASP A 49 -11.62 -0.76 24.62
C ASP A 49 -11.02 0.19 23.57
N GLU A 50 -11.50 1.43 23.48
CA GLU A 50 -10.97 2.40 22.53
C GLU A 50 -9.71 3.09 23.08
N GLY A 51 -8.61 2.97 22.35
CA GLY A 51 -7.38 3.69 22.68
C GLY A 51 -7.60 5.21 22.78
N ILE A 52 -6.86 5.87 23.69
CA ILE A 52 -6.98 7.32 24.03
C ILE A 52 -7.01 8.20 22.77
N LYS A 53 -6.22 7.89 21.76
CA LYS A 53 -6.14 8.65 20.48
C LYS A 53 -7.43 8.59 19.68
N LYS A 54 -8.12 7.43 19.68
CA LYS A 54 -9.39 7.28 18.97
C LYS A 54 -10.50 8.07 19.66
N LYS A 55 -10.55 8.06 21.00
CA LYS A 55 -11.48 8.89 21.78
C LYS A 55 -11.30 10.36 21.49
N GLN A 56 -10.05 10.86 21.54
CA GLN A 56 -9.74 12.24 21.19
C GLN A 56 -10.16 12.62 19.76
N MET A 57 -9.98 11.71 18.79
CA MET A 57 -10.45 11.95 17.42
C MET A 57 -11.97 12.11 17.37
N VAL A 58 -12.72 11.18 17.99
CA VAL A 58 -14.18 11.19 17.98
C VAL A 58 -14.74 12.46 18.61
N GLU A 59 -14.14 12.98 19.69
CA GLU A 59 -14.53 14.25 20.34
C GLU A 59 -14.38 15.47 19.43
N HIS A 60 -13.47 15.39 18.44
CA HIS A 60 -13.24 16.48 17.48
C HIS A 60 -14.11 16.40 16.23
N ILE A 61 -14.84 15.30 16.00
CA ILE A 61 -15.70 15.15 14.81
C ILE A 61 -16.91 16.08 14.94
N ALA A 62 -17.04 17.00 13.99
CA ALA A 62 -18.21 17.90 13.90
C ALA A 62 -19.18 17.46 12.79
N ARG A 63 -18.68 16.83 11.74
CA ARG A 63 -19.46 16.23 10.66
C ARG A 63 -18.67 15.13 9.96
N PHE A 64 -19.37 14.32 9.17
CA PHE A 64 -18.72 13.37 8.26
C PHE A 64 -19.40 13.42 6.89
N GLU A 65 -18.67 13.00 5.88
CA GLU A 65 -19.16 12.71 4.55
C GLU A 65 -18.63 11.35 4.07
N TYR A 66 -19.18 10.82 2.98
CA TYR A 66 -18.76 9.53 2.46
C TYR A 66 -18.84 9.47 0.94
N ILE A 67 -18.02 8.62 0.34
CA ILE A 67 -17.99 8.31 -1.08
C ILE A 67 -18.21 6.80 -1.21
N ILE A 68 -19.24 6.40 -1.96
CA ILE A 68 -19.53 5.00 -2.27
C ILE A 68 -18.57 4.55 -3.38
N THR A 69 -18.12 3.31 -3.31
CA THR A 69 -17.27 2.68 -4.33
C THR A 69 -17.87 1.35 -4.74
N ASP A 70 -17.52 0.87 -5.95
CA ASP A 70 -18.04 -0.39 -6.47
C ASP A 70 -17.40 -1.62 -5.80
N SER A 71 -16.21 -1.42 -5.20
CA SER A 71 -15.46 -2.51 -4.55
C SER A 71 -14.63 -2.02 -3.36
N GLU A 72 -14.27 -2.96 -2.48
CA GLU A 72 -13.32 -2.68 -1.38
C GLU A 72 -11.94 -2.25 -1.89
N LEU A 73 -11.51 -2.77 -3.04
CA LEU A 73 -10.24 -2.41 -3.67
C LEU A 73 -10.24 -0.95 -4.11
N GLU A 74 -11.34 -0.50 -4.72
CA GLU A 74 -11.52 0.89 -5.11
C GLU A 74 -11.55 1.81 -3.89
N ALA A 75 -12.29 1.44 -2.83
CA ALA A 75 -12.26 2.16 -1.56
C ALA A 75 -10.84 2.31 -0.99
N LEU A 76 -10.03 1.25 -1.08
CA LEU A 76 -8.64 1.26 -0.62
C LEU A 76 -7.78 2.25 -1.42
N VAL A 77 -7.89 2.24 -2.74
CA VAL A 77 -7.13 3.14 -3.62
C VAL A 77 -7.54 4.58 -3.37
N LEU A 78 -8.85 4.83 -3.25
CA LEU A 78 -9.40 6.16 -2.98
C LEU A 78 -8.95 6.68 -1.61
N GLU A 79 -9.04 5.87 -0.55
CA GLU A 79 -8.54 6.20 0.80
C GLU A 79 -7.07 6.63 0.75
N CYS A 80 -6.21 5.83 0.10
CA CYS A 80 -4.78 6.12 -0.02
C CYS A 80 -4.51 7.44 -0.75
N ASN A 81 -5.27 7.75 -1.79
CA ASN A 81 -5.11 8.98 -2.56
C ASN A 81 -5.55 10.20 -1.73
N LEU A 82 -6.72 10.12 -1.11
CA LEU A 82 -7.24 11.21 -0.26
C LEU A 82 -6.35 11.47 0.96
N ILE A 83 -5.80 10.42 1.59
CA ILE A 83 -4.84 10.59 2.70
C ILE A 83 -3.55 11.29 2.24
N LYS A 84 -3.06 11.00 1.03
CA LYS A 84 -1.87 11.67 0.47
C LYS A 84 -2.14 13.13 0.15
N GLU A 85 -3.33 13.42 -0.39
CA GLU A 85 -3.72 14.77 -0.79
C GLU A 85 -3.95 15.67 0.43
N HIS A 86 -4.73 15.19 1.39
CA HIS A 86 -5.16 16.00 2.54
C HIS A 86 -4.28 15.87 3.77
N THR A 87 -3.45 14.82 3.86
CA THR A 87 -2.57 14.54 5.02
C THR A 87 -3.25 14.72 6.39
N PRO A 88 -4.41 14.06 6.66
CA PRO A 88 -5.21 14.35 7.85
C PRO A 88 -4.46 14.04 9.14
N LYS A 89 -4.64 14.88 10.16
CA LYS A 89 -3.95 14.81 11.45
C LYS A 89 -4.02 13.42 12.09
N TYR A 90 -5.20 12.83 12.16
CA TYR A 90 -5.40 11.54 12.83
C TYR A 90 -4.99 10.33 11.99
N ASN A 91 -4.94 10.42 10.67
CA ASN A 91 -4.35 9.36 9.84
C ASN A 91 -2.84 9.23 10.08
N THR A 92 -2.14 10.33 10.35
CA THR A 92 -0.72 10.30 10.73
C THR A 92 -0.51 9.82 12.16
N MET A 93 -1.43 10.14 13.08
CA MET A 93 -1.33 9.77 14.50
C MET A 93 -1.84 8.35 14.81
N LEU A 94 -2.85 7.90 14.06
CA LEU A 94 -3.46 6.56 14.14
C LEU A 94 -2.87 5.63 13.07
N ARG A 95 -1.65 5.87 12.61
CA ARG A 95 -0.97 4.93 11.72
C ARG A 95 -1.04 3.56 12.35
N ASP A 96 -2.10 2.83 11.94
CA ASP A 96 -2.11 1.41 12.12
C ASP A 96 -0.89 0.90 11.36
N ASP A 97 -0.04 0.09 11.99
CA ASP A 97 1.21 -0.45 11.41
C ASP A 97 0.97 -1.34 10.18
N LYS A 98 -0.26 -1.45 9.73
CA LYS A 98 -0.66 -2.16 8.51
C LYS A 98 -0.42 -1.30 7.27
N THR A 99 0.84 -0.98 7.02
CA THR A 99 1.23 -0.45 5.71
C THR A 99 0.96 -1.50 4.65
N TYR A 100 0.08 -1.15 3.69
CA TYR A 100 -0.25 -2.03 2.58
C TYR A 100 1.00 -2.39 1.76
N PRO A 101 1.10 -3.63 1.29
CA PRO A 101 2.23 -4.06 0.47
C PRO A 101 2.16 -3.50 -0.95
N TYR A 102 3.35 -3.26 -1.48
CA TYR A 102 3.61 -2.85 -2.86
C TYR A 102 4.59 -3.81 -3.51
N ILE A 103 4.49 -3.98 -4.82
CA ILE A 103 5.54 -4.54 -5.65
C ILE A 103 6.42 -3.37 -6.11
N ARG A 104 7.70 -3.42 -5.76
CA ARG A 104 8.69 -2.41 -6.15
C ARG A 104 9.59 -2.98 -7.24
N VAL A 105 9.71 -2.28 -8.37
CA VAL A 105 10.62 -2.61 -9.47
C VAL A 105 11.73 -1.56 -9.52
N THR A 106 12.98 -1.98 -9.36
CA THR A 106 14.14 -1.09 -9.31
C THR A 106 14.64 -0.75 -10.72
N VAL A 107 13.81 -0.04 -11.52
CA VAL A 107 14.08 0.28 -12.93
C VAL A 107 15.32 1.14 -13.15
N GLN A 108 15.84 1.79 -12.11
CA GLN A 108 17.07 2.58 -12.15
C GLN A 108 18.35 1.72 -12.09
N GLU A 109 18.23 0.43 -11.74
CA GLU A 109 19.37 -0.49 -11.72
C GLU A 109 19.56 -1.09 -13.12
N ASP A 110 20.82 -1.29 -13.56
CA ASP A 110 21.12 -1.94 -14.84
C ASP A 110 20.55 -3.37 -14.94
N PHE A 111 20.41 -4.02 -13.80
CA PHE A 111 19.77 -5.33 -13.65
C PHE A 111 18.64 -5.19 -12.62
N PRO A 112 17.45 -4.83 -13.05
CA PRO A 112 16.31 -4.57 -12.16
C PRO A 112 15.95 -5.76 -11.27
N ARG A 113 15.39 -5.44 -10.09
CA ARG A 113 14.85 -6.41 -9.14
C ARG A 113 13.37 -6.15 -8.91
N VAL A 114 12.62 -7.20 -8.68
CA VAL A 114 11.23 -7.14 -8.21
C VAL A 114 11.21 -7.49 -6.73
N LEU A 115 10.82 -6.54 -5.90
CA LEU A 115 10.94 -6.58 -4.45
C LEU A 115 9.61 -6.27 -3.77
N PHE A 116 9.41 -6.87 -2.60
CA PHE A 116 8.34 -6.50 -1.68
C PHE A 116 8.68 -5.17 -0.98
N SER A 117 7.74 -4.25 -0.90
CA SER A 117 7.89 -3.01 -0.14
C SER A 117 6.60 -2.68 0.61
N ARG A 118 6.73 -2.11 1.80
CA ARG A 118 5.61 -1.52 2.55
C ARG A 118 5.59 0.00 2.48
N GLN A 119 6.61 0.60 1.88
CA GLN A 119 6.74 2.05 1.77
C GLN A 119 7.10 2.44 0.34
N VAL A 120 6.47 3.50 -0.15
CA VAL A 120 6.83 4.14 -1.41
C VAL A 120 7.93 5.16 -1.11
N LYS A 121 9.09 4.99 -1.74
CA LYS A 121 10.25 5.90 -1.61
C LYS A 121 10.43 6.73 -2.88
N LYS A 122 10.99 7.93 -2.75
CA LYS A 122 11.36 8.79 -3.90
C LYS A 122 12.74 8.36 -4.45
N ASP A 123 12.85 7.15 -4.97
CA ASP A 123 14.12 6.53 -5.39
C ASP A 123 14.14 6.14 -6.87
N LYS A 124 13.26 6.70 -7.68
CA LYS A 124 13.08 6.40 -9.12
C LYS A 124 12.65 4.96 -9.42
N SER A 125 12.39 4.11 -8.41
CA SER A 125 11.76 2.80 -8.61
C SER A 125 10.30 2.95 -9.02
N ARG A 126 9.77 1.97 -9.75
CA ARG A 126 8.33 1.88 -9.98
C ARG A 126 7.67 1.08 -8.87
N TYR A 127 6.51 1.56 -8.41
CA TYR A 127 5.73 0.93 -7.36
C TYR A 127 4.35 0.61 -7.89
N PHE A 128 3.92 -0.64 -7.69
CA PHE A 128 2.60 -1.15 -8.06
C PHE A 128 1.84 -1.52 -6.79
N GLY A 129 0.60 -1.13 -6.69
CA GLY A 129 -0.25 -1.29 -5.51
C GLY A 129 -0.90 0.02 -5.10
N PRO A 130 -1.53 0.12 -3.93
CA PRO A 130 -1.45 -0.82 -2.78
C PRO A 130 -2.24 -2.12 -2.99
N TYR A 131 -1.76 -3.22 -2.40
CA TYR A 131 -2.45 -4.52 -2.40
C TYR A 131 -2.98 -4.86 -1.01
N THR A 132 -4.05 -5.64 -0.94
CA THR A 132 -4.68 -6.04 0.33
C THR A 132 -4.00 -7.23 0.99
N SER A 133 -3.42 -8.15 0.22
CA SER A 133 -2.79 -9.37 0.70
C SER A 133 -1.27 -9.36 0.52
N ALA A 134 -0.55 -9.38 1.64
CA ALA A 134 0.91 -9.49 1.63
C ALA A 134 1.39 -10.88 1.14
N GLY A 135 0.60 -11.94 1.38
CA GLY A 135 0.87 -13.29 0.87
C GLY A 135 0.83 -13.30 -0.66
N ALA A 136 -0.30 -12.90 -1.24
CA ALA A 136 -0.47 -12.85 -2.69
C ALA A 136 0.62 -12.02 -3.40
N VAL A 137 1.05 -10.89 -2.79
CA VAL A 137 2.14 -10.07 -3.34
C VAL A 137 3.47 -10.82 -3.34
N LYS A 138 3.79 -11.55 -2.26
CA LYS A 138 5.02 -12.35 -2.18
C LYS A 138 5.03 -13.48 -3.20
N ASP A 139 3.91 -14.21 -3.32
CA ASP A 139 3.75 -15.30 -4.28
C ASP A 139 3.88 -14.80 -5.72
N THR A 140 3.28 -13.64 -6.01
CA THR A 140 3.40 -12.96 -7.32
C THR A 140 4.86 -12.58 -7.61
N ILE A 141 5.57 -11.99 -6.65
CA ILE A 141 6.98 -11.62 -6.79
C ILE A 141 7.83 -12.87 -7.03
N GLU A 142 7.59 -13.95 -6.31
CA GLU A 142 8.30 -15.22 -6.48
C GLU A 142 8.08 -15.80 -7.87
N LEU A 143 6.82 -15.81 -8.34
CA LEU A 143 6.47 -16.26 -9.68
C LEU A 143 7.17 -15.43 -10.76
N ILE A 144 7.15 -14.09 -10.67
CA ILE A 144 7.84 -13.20 -11.60
C ILE A 144 9.35 -13.50 -11.61
N ASN A 145 9.97 -13.59 -10.43
CA ASN A 145 11.40 -13.85 -10.31
C ASN A 145 11.79 -15.21 -10.94
N LYS A 146 10.98 -16.26 -10.77
CA LYS A 146 11.18 -17.58 -11.38
C LYS A 146 11.03 -17.54 -12.90
N LEU A 147 9.95 -16.93 -13.40
CA LEU A 147 9.66 -16.88 -14.85
C LEU A 147 10.72 -16.12 -15.63
N TYR A 148 11.12 -14.96 -15.12
CA TYR A 148 12.08 -14.08 -15.79
C TYR A 148 13.53 -14.29 -15.32
N LYS A 149 13.78 -15.23 -14.39
CA LYS A 149 15.08 -15.51 -13.79
C LYS A 149 15.79 -14.27 -13.28
N LEU A 150 15.01 -13.37 -12.65
CA LEU A 150 15.52 -12.10 -12.15
C LEU A 150 16.40 -12.32 -10.90
N ARG A 151 17.38 -11.43 -10.73
CA ARG A 151 18.19 -11.47 -9.53
C ARG A 151 17.41 -11.00 -8.31
N THR A 152 17.60 -11.66 -7.18
CA THR A 152 17.03 -11.27 -5.87
C THR A 152 18.09 -10.70 -4.92
N CYS A 153 19.38 -10.86 -5.25
CA CYS A 153 20.50 -10.44 -4.41
C CYS A 153 20.69 -8.91 -4.40
N SER A 154 21.42 -8.42 -3.39
CA SER A 154 21.72 -6.99 -3.18
C SER A 154 23.05 -6.54 -3.78
N ARG A 155 23.72 -7.36 -4.61
CA ARG A 155 25.02 -7.02 -5.25
C ARG A 155 24.86 -5.72 -6.07
N LYS A 156 25.91 -4.90 -6.06
CA LYS A 156 25.94 -3.64 -6.83
C LYS A 156 26.51 -3.92 -8.23
N LEU A 157 25.61 -4.18 -9.18
CA LEU A 157 26.00 -4.41 -10.57
C LEU A 157 25.99 -3.09 -11.35
N PRO A 158 26.92 -2.87 -12.29
CA PRO A 158 27.91 -3.84 -12.80
C PRO A 158 29.21 -4.00 -11.96
N ARG A 159 29.41 -3.22 -10.90
CA ARG A 159 30.66 -3.18 -10.14
C ARG A 159 31.11 -4.56 -9.61
N ASP A 160 30.16 -5.35 -9.15
CA ASP A 160 30.42 -6.63 -8.49
C ASP A 160 30.39 -7.83 -9.46
N ILE A 161 30.57 -7.60 -10.80
CA ILE A 161 30.62 -8.66 -11.79
C ILE A 161 31.95 -9.41 -11.65
N GLY A 162 31.88 -10.76 -11.56
CA GLY A 162 33.06 -11.64 -11.54
C GLY A 162 33.83 -11.73 -10.22
N LEU A 163 33.34 -11.03 -9.15
CA LEU A 163 34.03 -11.05 -7.85
C LEU A 163 33.91 -12.40 -7.12
N ASP A 164 32.80 -13.11 -7.27
CA ASP A 164 32.51 -14.36 -6.58
C ASP A 164 31.89 -15.39 -7.52
N ARG A 165 31.81 -16.64 -7.06
CA ARG A 165 31.11 -17.70 -7.80
C ARG A 165 29.59 -17.38 -7.94
N ALA A 166 28.98 -17.99 -8.96
CA ALA A 166 27.52 -17.98 -9.11
C ALA A 166 26.87 -18.59 -7.86
N CYS A 167 25.80 -17.94 -7.39
CA CYS A 167 25.09 -18.38 -6.19
C CYS A 167 24.13 -19.55 -6.48
N LEU A 168 23.56 -20.14 -5.41
CA LEU A 168 22.64 -21.27 -5.50
C LEU A 168 21.47 -20.98 -6.46
N ASN A 169 20.91 -19.75 -6.47
CA ASN A 169 19.80 -19.39 -7.35
C ASN A 169 20.11 -19.56 -8.84
N TYR A 170 21.37 -19.42 -9.25
CA TYR A 170 21.78 -19.75 -10.61
C TYR A 170 21.75 -21.27 -10.86
N HIS A 171 22.33 -22.05 -9.96
CA HIS A 171 22.39 -23.51 -10.11
C HIS A 171 21.00 -24.18 -10.10
N ILE A 172 20.04 -23.61 -9.37
CA ILE A 172 18.64 -24.07 -9.38
C ILE A 172 17.77 -23.35 -10.44
N HIS A 173 18.38 -22.68 -11.40
CA HIS A 173 17.74 -22.00 -12.54
C HIS A 173 16.73 -20.90 -12.16
N GLN A 174 16.86 -20.30 -10.98
CA GLN A 174 16.00 -19.17 -10.51
C GLN A 174 16.63 -17.79 -10.78
N CYS A 175 17.85 -17.70 -11.30
CA CYS A 175 18.55 -16.46 -11.62
C CYS A 175 19.42 -16.64 -12.86
N GLY A 176 19.45 -15.63 -13.75
CA GLY A 176 20.29 -15.63 -14.94
C GLY A 176 21.77 -15.33 -14.67
N ALA A 177 22.17 -15.13 -13.40
CA ALA A 177 23.53 -14.78 -12.96
C ALA A 177 24.14 -13.56 -13.69
N PRO A 178 23.50 -12.39 -13.68
CA PRO A 178 24.10 -11.17 -14.22
C PRO A 178 25.41 -10.79 -13.49
N CYS A 179 25.59 -11.27 -12.25
CA CYS A 179 26.83 -11.11 -11.50
C CYS A 179 28.01 -11.89 -12.04
N GLN A 180 27.78 -12.81 -13.01
CA GLN A 180 28.85 -13.53 -13.75
C GLN A 180 28.95 -13.04 -15.20
N GLY A 181 28.17 -12.05 -15.61
CA GLY A 181 28.11 -11.59 -16.98
C GLY A 181 27.39 -12.55 -17.94
N TYR A 182 26.64 -13.56 -17.43
CA TYR A 182 25.95 -14.54 -18.29
C TYR A 182 24.68 -13.99 -18.95
N VAL A 183 24.18 -12.86 -18.50
CA VAL A 183 23.01 -12.17 -19.04
C VAL A 183 23.32 -10.71 -19.26
N ASP A 184 23.03 -10.20 -20.45
CA ASP A 184 23.18 -8.81 -20.81
C ASP A 184 22.00 -7.96 -20.34
N LYS A 185 22.26 -6.66 -20.10
CA LYS A 185 21.26 -5.67 -19.74
C LYS A 185 20.09 -5.62 -20.72
N GLU A 186 20.35 -5.74 -22.02
CA GLU A 186 19.32 -5.70 -23.07
C GLU A 186 18.34 -6.86 -23.03
N LYS A 187 18.80 -8.05 -22.63
CA LYS A 187 17.93 -9.24 -22.51
C LYS A 187 16.93 -9.10 -21.37
N ILE A 188 17.33 -8.45 -20.27
CA ILE A 188 16.43 -8.20 -19.14
C ILE A 188 15.48 -7.05 -19.45
N GLY A 189 15.95 -6.02 -20.19
CA GLY A 189 15.12 -4.89 -20.60
C GLY A 189 13.93 -5.26 -21.50
N ARG A 190 14.05 -6.31 -22.32
CA ARG A 190 12.95 -6.81 -23.17
C ARG A 190 11.83 -7.50 -22.39
N ALA A 191 12.03 -7.86 -21.14
CA ALA A 191 10.99 -8.38 -20.26
C ALA A 191 10.09 -7.29 -19.65
N HIS A 192 10.33 -6.02 -19.98
CA HIS A 192 9.62 -4.87 -19.44
C HIS A 192 8.78 -4.10 -20.47
N VAL A 193 8.62 -4.63 -21.70
CA VAL A 193 7.74 -4.04 -22.75
C VAL A 193 6.43 -4.79 -22.80
#